data_fa06b1415d3ad2a802cd069d5ee855c4
#
_entry.id   fa06b1415d3ad2a802cd069d5ee855c4
#
_cell.length_a   1.000
_cell.length_b   1.000
_cell.length_c   1.000
_cell.angle_alpha   90.00
_cell.angle_beta   90.00
_cell.angle_gamma   90.00
#
_symmetry.space_group_name_H-M   'P 1'
#
loop_
_entity.id
_entity.type
_entity.pdbx_description
1 polymer ?
#
loop_
_entity_poly.entity_id
_entity_poly.type
_entity_poly.pdbx_seq_one_letter_code
_entity_poly.pdbx_strand_id
1 'polypeptide(L)'
;MNPLNIIRLDLYGSLYYRPDPKCEPFGAEEIREEALFCFEIASDQYLSIEPEYDRYLGPLLFAGAGPTAASGEACELPAGLYLFAQVRDVLCREDIVWMAMEIQKDGLWERLDLGNRLYLRYLYEDASAVTQLFRPYKK
;
A
#
# COMPACT_ATOMS: atom_id res chain seq x y z
N MET A 1 -18.65 10.38 4.60
CA MET A 1 -17.22 10.04 4.70
C MET A 1 -16.38 11.20 4.19
N ASN A 2 -15.36 11.56 4.93
CA ASN A 2 -14.45 12.60 4.47
C ASN A 2 -13.70 12.13 3.23
N PRO A 3 -13.45 13.01 2.27
CA PRO A 3 -12.64 12.62 1.12
C PRO A 3 -11.25 12.19 1.56
N LEU A 4 -10.73 11.18 0.89
CA LEU A 4 -9.39 10.69 1.13
C LEU A 4 -8.37 11.73 0.70
N ASN A 5 -7.43 12.07 1.58
CA ASN A 5 -6.37 13.00 1.25
C ASN A 5 -5.24 12.27 0.53
N ILE A 6 -5.15 12.46 -0.78
CA ILE A 6 -4.16 11.81 -1.63
C ILE A 6 -3.09 12.82 -1.98
N ILE A 7 -1.83 12.50 -1.69
CA ILE A 7 -0.71 13.39 -2.00
C ILE A 7 0.31 12.67 -2.90
N ARG A 8 1.14 13.47 -3.55
CA ARG A 8 2.29 12.95 -4.29
C ARG A 8 3.48 12.95 -3.35
N LEU A 9 4.05 11.77 -3.16
CA LEU A 9 5.18 11.57 -2.24
C LEU A 9 6.41 11.17 -3.03
N ASP A 10 7.53 11.83 -2.75
CA ASP A 10 8.82 11.43 -3.27
C ASP A 10 9.60 10.77 -2.14
N LEU A 11 9.69 9.45 -2.18
CA LEU A 11 10.40 8.68 -1.17
C LEU A 11 11.87 8.61 -1.56
N TYR A 12 12.72 9.33 -0.81
CA TYR A 12 14.13 9.48 -1.16
C TYR A 12 14.98 8.25 -0.85
N GLY A 13 14.58 7.43 0.11
CA GLY A 13 15.31 6.22 0.47
C GLY A 13 14.38 5.04 0.57
N SER A 14 14.85 3.88 0.14
CA SER A 14 14.08 2.64 0.28
C SER A 14 13.95 2.24 1.73
N LEU A 15 12.82 1.61 2.07
CA LEU A 15 12.56 1.04 3.38
C LEU A 15 12.57 -0.47 3.28
N TYR A 16 13.14 -1.13 4.28
CA TYR A 16 13.32 -2.57 4.27
C TYR A 16 12.70 -3.21 5.51
N TYR A 17 12.10 -4.38 5.31
CA TYR A 17 11.41 -5.13 6.37
C TYR A 17 11.85 -6.59 6.30
N ARG A 18 11.84 -7.25 7.45
CA ARG A 18 12.15 -8.67 7.52
C ARG A 18 11.00 -9.47 6.91
N PRO A 19 11.27 -10.42 6.01
CA PRO A 19 10.19 -11.28 5.50
C PRO A 19 9.49 -12.01 6.64
N ASP A 20 8.16 -11.99 6.62
CA ASP A 20 7.34 -12.70 7.59
C ASP A 20 6.08 -13.24 6.90
N PRO A 21 6.15 -14.45 6.35
CA PRO A 21 5.02 -15.02 5.62
C PRO A 21 3.79 -15.31 6.47
N LYS A 22 3.92 -15.26 7.78
CA LYS A 22 2.79 -15.45 8.71
C LYS A 22 2.06 -14.15 9.00
N CYS A 23 2.63 -13.02 8.63
CA CYS A 23 2.01 -11.73 8.84
C CYS A 23 0.87 -11.54 7.85
N GLU A 24 -0.31 -11.21 8.33
CA GLU A 24 -1.50 -11.04 7.50
C GLU A 24 -1.83 -9.56 7.31
N PRO A 25 -2.18 -9.14 6.09
CA PRO A 25 -2.41 -7.72 5.81
C PRO A 25 -3.75 -7.17 6.29
N PHE A 26 -4.76 -8.02 6.47
CA PHE A 26 -6.09 -7.57 6.82
C PHE A 26 -6.65 -8.32 8.03
N GLY A 27 -7.50 -7.64 8.79
CA GLY A 27 -8.19 -8.27 9.90
C GLY A 27 -7.32 -8.62 11.08
N ALA A 28 -6.10 -8.14 11.12
CA ALA A 28 -5.25 -8.31 12.28
C ALA A 28 -5.86 -7.54 13.44
N GLU A 29 -6.24 -8.23 14.50
CA GLU A 29 -6.81 -7.58 15.67
C GLU A 29 -5.81 -6.64 16.34
N GLU A 30 -4.52 -6.93 16.17
CA GLU A 30 -3.47 -6.13 16.73
C GLU A 30 -2.25 -6.08 15.84
N ILE A 31 -2.05 -4.96 15.18
CA ILE A 31 -0.79 -4.69 14.51
C ILE A 31 0.05 -3.92 15.51
N ARG A 32 1.07 -4.55 16.06
CA ARG A 32 1.94 -3.98 17.08
C ARG A 32 3.33 -3.64 16.60
N GLU A 33 3.63 -4.00 15.37
CA GLU A 33 4.93 -3.81 14.77
C GLU A 33 4.75 -3.26 13.37
N GLU A 34 5.67 -2.41 12.91
CA GLU A 34 5.62 -1.95 11.53
C GLU A 34 5.62 -3.13 10.58
N ALA A 35 4.76 -3.08 9.60
CA ALA A 35 4.63 -4.14 8.61
C ALA A 35 4.49 -3.55 7.21
N LEU A 36 4.98 -4.28 6.21
CA LEU A 36 4.91 -3.90 4.81
C LEU A 36 4.40 -5.06 3.99
N PHE A 37 3.40 -4.78 3.17
CA PHE A 37 2.81 -5.75 2.24
C PHE A 37 2.86 -5.18 0.83
N CYS A 38 3.07 -6.04 -0.14
CA CYS A 38 3.02 -5.65 -1.54
C CYS A 38 2.04 -6.56 -2.28
N PHE A 39 1.08 -5.93 -2.94
CA PHE A 39 0.10 -6.62 -3.78
C PHE A 39 0.35 -6.29 -5.24
N GLU A 40 0.05 -7.24 -6.09
CA GLU A 40 -0.12 -6.94 -7.50
C GLU A 40 -1.58 -6.58 -7.73
N ILE A 41 -1.83 -5.53 -8.49
CA ILE A 41 -3.19 -5.19 -8.90
C ILE A 41 -3.53 -6.05 -10.11
N ALA A 42 -4.74 -6.59 -10.15
CA ALA A 42 -5.15 -7.45 -11.26
C ALA A 42 -4.94 -6.75 -12.61
N SER A 43 -4.35 -7.47 -13.56
CA SER A 43 -3.88 -6.88 -14.82
C SER A 43 -4.99 -6.22 -15.64
N ASP A 44 -6.23 -6.67 -15.50
CA ASP A 44 -7.39 -6.08 -16.16
C ASP A 44 -7.99 -4.90 -15.39
N GLN A 45 -7.46 -4.59 -14.21
CA GLN A 45 -8.00 -3.56 -13.33
C GLN A 45 -7.06 -2.38 -13.10
N TYR A 46 -5.75 -2.57 -13.30
CA TYR A 46 -4.78 -1.58 -12.82
C TYR A 46 -4.79 -0.24 -13.57
N LEU A 47 -5.36 -0.20 -14.76
CA LEU A 47 -5.53 1.05 -15.52
C LEU A 47 -7.02 1.39 -15.74
N SER A 48 -7.92 0.71 -15.05
CA SER A 48 -9.34 1.01 -15.15
C SER A 48 -9.68 2.26 -14.34
N ILE A 49 -10.44 3.18 -14.94
CA ILE A 49 -10.96 4.36 -14.23
C ILE A 49 -11.98 3.93 -13.19
N GLU A 50 -12.72 2.85 -13.46
CA GLU A 50 -13.69 2.31 -12.53
C GLU A 50 -13.43 0.81 -12.32
N PRO A 51 -12.41 0.47 -11.54
CA PRO A 51 -12.11 -0.92 -11.28
C PRO A 51 -13.20 -1.58 -10.44
N GLU A 52 -13.36 -2.88 -10.61
CA GLU A 52 -14.29 -3.67 -9.83
C GLU A 52 -13.67 -4.05 -8.49
N TYR A 53 -14.36 -3.74 -7.42
CA TYR A 53 -13.89 -3.99 -6.07
C TYR A 53 -13.41 -5.45 -5.86
N ASP A 54 -14.26 -6.42 -6.22
CA ASP A 54 -13.98 -7.83 -5.96
C ASP A 54 -12.80 -8.40 -6.76
N ARG A 55 -12.38 -7.69 -7.80
CA ARG A 55 -11.33 -8.15 -8.70
C ARG A 55 -10.07 -7.30 -8.62
N TYR A 56 -10.07 -6.27 -7.81
CA TYR A 56 -9.01 -5.26 -7.83
C TYR A 56 -7.66 -5.80 -7.38
N LEU A 57 -7.61 -6.41 -6.19
CA LEU A 57 -6.37 -6.95 -5.66
C LEU A 57 -6.06 -8.31 -6.26
N GLY A 58 -4.89 -8.41 -6.84
CA GLY A 58 -4.29 -9.67 -7.25
C GLY A 58 -3.51 -10.31 -6.10
N PRO A 59 -2.51 -11.12 -6.40
CA PRO A 59 -1.78 -11.86 -5.38
C PRO A 59 -0.95 -10.96 -4.47
N LEU A 60 -0.82 -11.39 -3.22
CA LEU A 60 0.15 -10.83 -2.28
C LEU A 60 1.54 -11.28 -2.72
N LEU A 61 2.41 -10.33 -3.04
CA LEU A 61 3.76 -10.62 -3.52
C LEU A 61 4.73 -10.86 -2.36
N PHE A 62 4.57 -10.10 -1.27
CA PHE A 62 5.35 -10.35 -0.05
C PHE A 62 4.68 -9.73 1.17
N ALA A 63 5.04 -10.25 2.33
CA ALA A 63 4.68 -9.71 3.63
C ALA A 63 5.95 -9.61 4.48
N GLY A 64 6.15 -8.47 5.11
CA GLY A 64 7.30 -8.22 5.99
C GLY A 64 6.85 -7.55 7.27
N ALA A 65 7.54 -7.84 8.36
CA ALA A 65 7.27 -7.24 9.66
C ALA A 65 8.59 -6.90 10.34
N GLY A 66 8.63 -5.70 10.89
CA GLY A 66 9.81 -5.17 11.58
C GLY A 66 10.84 -4.57 10.62
N PRO A 67 11.18 -3.29 10.82
CA PRO A 67 12.20 -2.65 9.99
C PRO A 67 13.55 -3.34 10.12
N THR A 68 14.30 -3.40 9.03
CA THR A 68 15.62 -4.00 9.00
C THR A 68 16.54 -3.22 8.08
N ALA A 69 17.84 -3.53 8.13
CA ALA A 69 18.78 -2.98 7.17
C ALA A 69 18.64 -3.68 5.82
N ALA A 70 19.05 -3.00 4.76
CA ALA A 70 19.04 -3.57 3.42
C ALA A 70 19.82 -4.89 3.40
N SER A 71 19.18 -5.93 2.87
CA SER A 71 19.78 -7.25 2.67
C SER A 71 19.14 -7.91 1.46
N GLY A 72 19.78 -8.95 0.94
CA GLY A 72 19.29 -9.63 -0.26
C GLY A 72 17.92 -10.27 -0.12
N GLU A 73 17.46 -10.52 1.11
CA GLU A 73 16.18 -11.16 1.37
C GLU A 73 15.13 -10.21 1.98
N ALA A 74 15.46 -8.95 2.13
CA ALA A 74 14.52 -8.00 2.72
C ALA A 74 13.35 -7.71 1.79
N CYS A 75 12.19 -7.48 2.40
CA CYS A 75 11.06 -6.90 1.69
C CYS A 75 11.29 -5.40 1.56
N GLU A 76 11.17 -4.88 0.35
CA GLU A 76 11.52 -3.49 0.07
C GLU A 76 10.32 -2.66 -0.37
N LEU A 77 10.20 -1.47 0.23
CA LEU A 77 9.43 -0.36 -0.34
C LEU A 77 10.46 0.53 -1.06
N PRO A 78 10.54 0.48 -2.39
CA PRO A 78 11.59 1.17 -3.12
C PRO A 78 11.49 2.69 -3.04
N ALA A 79 12.63 3.38 -3.06
CA ALA A 79 12.64 4.82 -3.28
C ALA A 79 11.98 5.14 -4.63
N GLY A 80 11.27 6.25 -4.70
CA GLY A 80 10.61 6.67 -5.93
C GLY A 80 9.38 7.51 -5.68
N LEU A 81 8.60 7.70 -6.74
CA LEU A 81 7.40 8.54 -6.71
C LEU A 81 6.17 7.70 -6.44
N TYR A 82 5.33 8.16 -5.53
CA TYR A 82 4.12 7.47 -5.13
C TYR A 82 2.94 8.42 -4.99
N LEU A 83 1.77 7.93 -5.36
CA LEU A 83 0.54 8.48 -4.83
C LEU A 83 0.33 7.83 -3.46
N PHE A 84 0.08 8.65 -2.46
CA PHE A 84 0.12 8.24 -1.06
C PHE A 84 -1.12 8.71 -0.33
N ALA A 85 -1.64 7.85 0.53
CA ALA A 85 -2.71 8.22 1.46
C ALA A 85 -2.46 7.54 2.80
N GLN A 86 -2.89 8.19 3.87
CA GLN A 86 -2.72 7.70 5.23
C GLN A 86 -4.00 7.92 6.01
N VAL A 87 -4.41 6.89 6.73
CA VAL A 87 -5.56 6.95 7.65
C VAL A 87 -5.24 6.20 8.93
N ARG A 88 -5.96 6.50 10.02
CA ARG A 88 -5.78 5.80 11.29
C ARG A 88 -6.83 4.70 11.45
N ASP A 89 -6.40 3.59 12.04
CA ASP A 89 -7.26 2.49 12.49
C ASP A 89 -8.14 1.86 11.39
N VAL A 90 -7.69 1.91 10.14
CA VAL A 90 -8.36 1.26 9.03
C VAL A 90 -7.59 0.00 8.67
N LEU A 91 -8.12 -1.15 9.06
CA LEU A 91 -7.45 -2.45 8.90
C LEU A 91 -8.25 -3.43 8.05
N CYS A 92 -9.53 -3.16 7.79
CA CYS A 92 -10.34 -4.10 7.04
C CYS A 92 -10.05 -4.01 5.54
N ARG A 93 -10.10 -5.18 4.90
CA ARG A 93 -9.80 -5.29 3.47
C ARG A 93 -10.69 -4.37 2.62
N GLU A 94 -11.96 -4.29 2.95
CA GLU A 94 -12.92 -3.50 2.18
C GLU A 94 -12.54 -2.03 2.09
N ASP A 95 -12.21 -1.43 3.22
CA ASP A 95 -11.84 -0.02 3.26
C ASP A 95 -10.49 0.23 2.58
N ILE A 96 -9.54 -0.69 2.74
CA ILE A 96 -8.22 -0.56 2.12
C ILE A 96 -8.33 -0.66 0.59
N VAL A 97 -9.13 -1.61 0.08
CA VAL A 97 -9.35 -1.73 -1.35
C VAL A 97 -10.04 -0.48 -1.90
N TRP A 98 -11.06 0.04 -1.18
CA TRP A 98 -11.72 1.27 -1.58
C TRP A 98 -10.73 2.44 -1.68
N MET A 99 -9.87 2.60 -0.68
CA MET A 99 -8.84 3.64 -0.69
C MET A 99 -7.90 3.50 -1.88
N ALA A 100 -7.47 2.27 -2.15
CA ALA A 100 -6.58 1.99 -3.28
C ALA A 100 -7.23 2.32 -4.62
N MET A 101 -8.51 2.03 -4.76
CA MET A 101 -9.27 2.37 -5.96
C MET A 101 -9.40 3.89 -6.13
N GLU A 102 -9.64 4.62 -5.05
CA GLU A 102 -9.70 6.08 -5.09
C GLU A 102 -8.33 6.70 -5.48
N ILE A 103 -7.25 6.16 -4.98
CA ILE A 103 -5.90 6.57 -5.36
C ILE A 103 -5.68 6.35 -6.87
N GLN A 104 -6.09 5.20 -7.38
CA GLN A 104 -5.97 4.90 -8.81
C GLN A 104 -6.76 5.88 -9.67
N LYS A 105 -8.01 6.15 -9.31
CA LYS A 105 -8.85 7.12 -10.02
C LYS A 105 -8.19 8.49 -10.07
N ASP A 106 -7.66 8.94 -8.94
CA ASP A 106 -6.98 10.23 -8.85
C ASP A 106 -5.77 10.28 -9.78
N GLY A 107 -4.96 9.23 -9.77
CA GLY A 107 -3.77 9.15 -10.62
C GLY A 107 -4.10 9.13 -12.12
N LEU A 108 -5.12 8.37 -12.50
CA LEU A 108 -5.55 8.32 -13.90
C LEU A 108 -6.17 9.64 -14.35
N TRP A 109 -6.92 10.28 -13.48
CA TRP A 109 -7.47 11.60 -13.76
C TRP A 109 -6.38 12.64 -14.01
N GLU A 110 -5.28 12.55 -13.24
CA GLU A 110 -4.11 13.43 -13.39
C GLU A 110 -3.17 12.96 -14.51
N ARG A 111 -3.54 11.92 -15.24
CA ARG A 111 -2.76 11.35 -16.36
C ARG A 111 -1.36 10.88 -15.96
N LEU A 112 -1.24 10.31 -14.78
CA LEU A 112 0.00 9.72 -14.32
C LEU A 112 0.17 8.31 -14.86
N ASP A 113 1.40 7.90 -15.10
CA ASP A 113 1.73 6.55 -15.53
C ASP A 113 1.85 5.65 -14.29
N LEU A 114 0.77 4.98 -13.94
CA LEU A 114 0.70 4.16 -12.72
C LEU A 114 1.35 2.79 -12.91
N GLY A 115 2.12 2.36 -11.93
CA GLY A 115 2.55 0.98 -11.84
C GLY A 115 1.42 0.06 -11.37
N ASN A 116 1.62 -1.24 -11.49
CA ASN A 116 0.62 -2.24 -11.15
C ASN A 116 0.76 -2.82 -9.75
N ARG A 117 1.60 -2.24 -8.93
CA ARG A 117 1.79 -2.67 -7.54
C ARG A 117 1.15 -1.70 -6.56
N LEU A 118 0.72 -2.24 -5.43
CA LEU A 118 0.21 -1.47 -4.32
C LEU A 118 0.99 -1.89 -3.08
N TYR A 119 1.58 -0.92 -2.41
CA TYR A 119 2.26 -1.17 -1.14
C TYR A 119 1.35 -0.71 0.00
N LEU A 120 1.20 -1.57 0.98
CA LEU A 120 0.43 -1.31 2.20
C LEU A 120 1.40 -1.38 3.36
N ARG A 121 1.48 -0.29 4.12
CA ARG A 121 2.36 -0.21 5.27
C ARG A 121 1.56 0.15 6.51
N TYR A 122 1.82 -0.58 7.57
CA TYR A 122 1.24 -0.25 8.87
C TYR A 122 2.32 0.28 9.79
N LEU A 123 2.03 1.39 10.43
CA LEU A 123 2.81 1.92 11.54
C LEU A 123 1.99 1.76 12.80
N TYR A 124 2.67 1.60 13.93
CA TYR A 124 2.00 1.52 15.20
C TYR A 124 2.44 2.71 16.06
N GLU A 125 1.51 3.60 16.37
CA GLU A 125 1.76 4.82 17.14
C GLU A 125 0.69 5.00 18.21
N ASP A 126 1.10 5.28 19.45
CA ASP A 126 0.17 5.62 20.55
C ASP A 126 -1.00 4.66 20.67
N ALA A 127 -0.72 3.37 20.62
CA ALA A 127 -1.72 2.30 20.70
C ALA A 127 -2.74 2.27 19.53
N SER A 128 -2.44 2.95 18.45
CA SER A 128 -3.26 2.87 17.23
C SER A 128 -2.43 2.53 16.01
N ALA A 129 -3.08 1.92 15.01
CA ALA A 129 -2.44 1.61 13.75
C ALA A 129 -2.61 2.77 12.79
N VAL A 130 -1.55 3.10 12.07
CA VAL A 130 -1.59 4.06 10.97
C VAL A 130 -1.45 3.26 9.68
N THR A 131 -2.44 3.36 8.81
CA THR A 131 -2.49 2.64 7.54
C THR A 131 -2.03 3.56 6.42
N GLN A 132 -1.00 3.15 5.70
CA GLN A 132 -0.43 3.91 4.59
C GLN A 132 -0.52 3.10 3.31
N LEU A 133 -0.97 3.75 2.24
CA LEU A 133 -1.00 3.15 0.90
C LEU A 133 -0.10 3.93 -0.04
N PHE A 134 0.68 3.19 -0.82
CA PHE A 134 1.63 3.73 -1.79
C PHE A 134 1.36 3.11 -3.15
N ARG A 135 1.00 3.94 -4.12
CA ARG A 135 0.85 3.51 -5.51
C ARG A 135 1.97 4.13 -6.34
N PRO A 136 2.90 3.34 -6.88
CA PRO A 136 4.01 3.92 -7.66
C PRO A 136 3.51 4.53 -8.96
N TYR A 137 4.16 5.62 -9.38
CA TYR A 137 3.90 6.22 -10.67
C TYR A 137 5.20 6.77 -11.27
N LYS A 138 5.16 6.99 -12.58
CA LYS A 138 6.24 7.66 -13.32
C LYS A 138 5.72 8.96 -13.89
N LYS A 139 6.60 9.91 -14.00
CA LYS A 139 6.27 11.18 -14.65
C LYS A 139 6.11 11.02 -16.15
#